data_d6a26b6ecac8f2b7dcfd6d9d9a7318cb
#
_entry.id   d6a26b6ecac8f2b7dcfd6d9d9a7318cb
#
_cell.length_a   1.000
_cell.length_b   1.000
_cell.length_c   1.000
_cell.angle_alpha   90.00
_cell.angle_beta   90.00
_cell.angle_gamma   90.00
#
_symmetry.space_group_name_H-M   'P 1'
#
loop_
_entity.id
_entity.type
_entity.pdbx_description
1 polymer ?
#
loop_
_entity_poly.entity_id
_entity_poly.type
_entity_poly.pdbx_seq_one_letter_code
_entity_poly.pdbx_strand_id
1 'polypeptide(L)'
;MKSLRAFEIVEYIEKHKFCSLAELMEKFHVSQATIHRDVSALVKDGRIRKVHGGVASLSSAQALQAPGKDIMPSHYRERMNIDMPAKEAIARKALREINDGDIIFLDSSTTVYYLAHMLQKSSFANLTLITNSVLIIQEFTNFPANYFLVALGGNFDLQLNAFLGQAAMRELEHLQIDKSFISGVGITESGVFSRHE
;
A
#
# COMPACT_ATOMS: atom_id res chain seq x y z
N MET A 1 -28.08 10.53 25.06
CA MET A 1 -27.76 9.26 24.38
C MET A 1 -27.19 9.44 22.98
N LYS A 2 -27.68 10.33 22.08
CA LYS A 2 -27.10 10.54 20.73
C LYS A 2 -25.66 11.06 20.74
N SER A 3 -25.27 11.91 21.70
CA SER A 3 -23.93 12.49 21.75
C SER A 3 -22.85 11.48 22.19
N LEU A 4 -23.17 10.55 23.09
CA LEU A 4 -22.22 9.56 23.59
C LEU A 4 -21.85 8.54 22.47
N ARG A 5 -22.87 7.97 21.80
CA ARG A 5 -22.61 7.05 20.69
C ARG A 5 -21.85 7.71 19.52
N ALA A 6 -22.16 8.95 19.22
CA ALA A 6 -21.42 9.69 18.19
C ALA A 6 -19.94 9.86 18.56
N PHE A 7 -19.64 10.09 19.83
CA PHE A 7 -18.26 10.15 20.33
C PHE A 7 -17.57 8.80 20.23
N GLU A 8 -18.22 7.73 20.67
CA GLU A 8 -17.70 6.35 20.61
C GLU A 8 -17.43 5.90 19.16
N ILE A 9 -18.30 6.27 18.21
CA ILE A 9 -18.11 5.98 16.78
C ILE A 9 -16.84 6.70 16.28
N VAL A 10 -16.65 7.96 16.62
CA VAL A 10 -15.45 8.71 16.20
C VAL A 10 -14.20 8.10 16.80
N GLU A 11 -14.19 7.78 18.10
CA GLU A 11 -13.06 7.16 18.78
C GLU A 11 -12.70 5.81 18.16
N TYR A 12 -13.72 5.00 17.84
CA TYR A 12 -13.53 3.73 17.17
C TYR A 12 -12.89 3.89 15.78
N ILE A 13 -13.41 4.84 14.98
CA ILE A 13 -12.86 5.13 13.64
C ILE A 13 -11.45 5.73 13.74
N GLU A 14 -11.18 6.57 14.74
CA GLU A 14 -9.84 7.12 14.99
C GLU A 14 -8.82 6.02 15.28
N LYS A 15 -9.21 5.02 16.07
CA LYS A 15 -8.38 3.87 16.43
C LYS A 15 -8.10 2.94 15.24
N HIS A 16 -9.14 2.65 14.44
CA HIS A 16 -9.05 1.70 13.32
C HIS A 16 -8.70 2.35 11.97
N LYS A 17 -8.67 3.71 11.93
CA LYS A 17 -8.37 4.54 10.76
C LYS A 17 -9.42 4.46 9.65
N PHE A 18 -9.95 3.30 9.35
CA PHE A 18 -11.03 3.01 8.41
C PHE A 18 -11.98 1.97 9.02
N CYS A 19 -13.28 2.12 8.77
CA CYS A 19 -14.30 1.13 9.13
C CYS A 19 -15.37 1.07 8.05
N SER A 20 -15.81 -0.12 7.71
CA SER A 20 -17.00 -0.31 6.88
C SER A 20 -18.27 0.00 7.68
N LEU A 21 -19.37 0.31 6.98
CA LEU A 21 -20.66 0.52 7.66
C LEU A 21 -21.16 -0.76 8.33
N ALA A 22 -20.85 -1.93 7.76
CA ALA A 22 -21.21 -3.23 8.33
C ALA A 22 -20.50 -3.48 9.67
N GLU A 23 -19.20 -3.21 9.76
CA GLU A 23 -18.43 -3.29 11.02
C GLU A 23 -18.99 -2.37 12.09
N LEU A 24 -19.36 -1.13 11.72
CA LEU A 24 -19.95 -0.19 12.68
C LEU A 24 -21.33 -0.64 13.15
N MET A 25 -22.15 -1.22 12.25
CA MET A 25 -23.46 -1.79 12.62
C MET A 25 -23.31 -2.91 13.62
N GLU A 26 -22.39 -3.83 13.39
CA GLU A 26 -22.08 -4.95 14.26
C GLU A 26 -21.54 -4.47 15.62
N LYS A 27 -20.52 -3.60 15.59
CA LYS A 27 -19.86 -3.08 16.79
C LYS A 27 -20.81 -2.35 17.72
N PHE A 28 -21.71 -1.52 17.17
CA PHE A 28 -22.60 -0.66 17.95
C PHE A 28 -24.02 -1.23 18.09
N HIS A 29 -24.27 -2.43 17.57
CA HIS A 29 -25.56 -3.14 17.60
C HIS A 29 -26.73 -2.27 17.14
N VAL A 30 -26.55 -1.54 16.02
CA VAL A 30 -27.56 -0.63 15.47
C VAL A 30 -27.96 -1.03 14.05
N SER A 31 -29.17 -0.62 13.65
CA SER A 31 -29.65 -0.86 12.30
C SER A 31 -28.90 -0.01 11.26
N GLN A 32 -28.94 -0.43 10.00
CA GLN A 32 -28.36 0.28 8.88
C GLN A 32 -28.84 1.74 8.79
N ALA A 33 -30.15 1.98 8.97
CA ALA A 33 -30.71 3.32 8.95
C ALA A 33 -30.15 4.22 10.07
N THR A 34 -29.88 3.63 11.24
CA THR A 34 -29.31 4.36 12.38
C THR A 34 -27.86 4.73 12.13
N ILE A 35 -27.02 3.78 11.69
CA ILE A 35 -25.60 4.06 11.45
C ILE A 35 -25.41 5.03 10.27
N HIS A 36 -26.22 4.92 9.22
CA HIS A 36 -26.19 5.89 8.12
C HIS A 36 -26.50 7.32 8.57
N ARG A 37 -27.46 7.48 9.47
CA ARG A 37 -27.82 8.80 10.03
C ARG A 37 -26.71 9.36 10.90
N ASP A 38 -26.17 8.53 11.79
CA ASP A 38 -25.09 8.94 12.70
C ASP A 38 -23.81 9.29 11.92
N VAL A 39 -23.43 8.47 10.96
CA VAL A 39 -22.30 8.72 10.06
C VAL A 39 -22.50 10.00 9.23
N SER A 40 -23.71 10.20 8.67
CA SER A 40 -24.00 11.41 7.88
C SER A 40 -23.90 12.68 8.71
N ALA A 41 -24.35 12.64 9.96
CA ALA A 41 -24.19 13.75 10.90
C ALA A 41 -22.72 14.03 11.22
N LEU A 42 -21.93 12.99 11.52
CA LEU A 42 -20.51 13.12 11.83
C LEU A 42 -19.68 13.61 10.64
N VAL A 43 -20.04 13.21 9.42
CA VAL A 43 -19.44 13.74 8.18
C VAL A 43 -19.77 15.21 8.00
N LYS A 44 -21.04 15.60 8.21
CA LYS A 44 -21.49 17.00 8.14
C LYS A 44 -20.79 17.89 9.17
N ASP A 45 -20.56 17.34 10.37
CA ASP A 45 -19.84 18.02 11.47
C ASP A 45 -18.32 18.01 11.26
N GLY A 46 -17.82 17.43 10.15
CA GLY A 46 -16.40 17.38 9.83
C GLY A 46 -15.58 16.54 10.82
N ARG A 47 -16.18 15.57 11.49
CA ARG A 47 -15.49 14.70 12.48
C ARG A 47 -14.93 13.42 11.89
N ILE A 48 -15.50 12.94 10.80
CA ILE A 48 -15.07 11.77 10.03
C ILE A 48 -15.27 12.04 8.54
N ARG A 49 -14.73 11.23 7.68
CA ARG A 49 -14.87 11.34 6.23
C ARG A 49 -15.50 10.08 5.62
N LYS A 50 -16.43 10.29 4.69
CA LYS A 50 -16.99 9.21 3.89
C LYS A 50 -15.99 8.85 2.77
N VAL A 51 -15.73 7.55 2.61
CA VAL A 51 -14.86 6.98 1.57
C VAL A 51 -15.58 5.83 0.89
N HIS A 52 -15.01 5.33 -0.22
CA HIS A 52 -15.60 4.19 -0.91
C HIS A 52 -15.60 2.96 0.02
N GLY A 53 -16.77 2.36 0.24
CA GLY A 53 -16.94 1.19 1.11
C GLY A 53 -17.08 1.47 2.62
N GLY A 54 -16.97 2.74 3.09
CA GLY A 54 -17.06 3.01 4.52
C GLY A 54 -16.79 4.46 4.95
N VAL A 55 -16.17 4.58 6.10
CA VAL A 55 -15.77 5.86 6.71
C VAL A 55 -14.34 5.80 7.22
N ALA A 56 -13.66 6.94 7.20
CA ALA A 56 -12.29 7.08 7.64
C ALA A 56 -12.14 8.23 8.64
N SER A 57 -11.11 8.15 9.50
CA SER A 57 -10.75 9.22 10.40
C SER A 57 -10.19 10.42 9.62
N LEU A 58 -10.34 11.63 10.18
CA LEU A 58 -9.77 12.84 9.58
C LEU A 58 -8.24 12.82 9.61
N SER A 59 -7.64 12.23 10.63
CA SER A 59 -6.20 12.11 10.75
C SER A 59 -5.60 11.24 9.63
N SER A 60 -6.32 10.21 9.18
CA SER A 60 -5.91 9.41 8.01
C SER A 60 -6.15 10.13 6.69
N ALA A 61 -7.18 11.00 6.62
CA ALA A 61 -7.50 11.75 5.40
C ALA A 61 -6.58 12.98 5.20
N GLN A 62 -6.11 13.61 6.27
CA GLN A 62 -5.15 14.72 6.20
C GLN A 62 -3.76 14.26 5.71
N ALA A 63 -3.39 13.01 5.96
CA ALA A 63 -2.17 12.43 5.41
C ALA A 63 -2.17 12.35 3.87
N LEU A 64 -3.37 12.29 3.26
CA LEU A 64 -3.55 12.22 1.81
C LEU A 64 -3.69 13.59 1.12
N GLN A 65 -3.80 14.70 1.88
CA GLN A 65 -4.11 16.03 1.31
C GLN A 65 -3.05 17.10 1.52
N ALA A 66 -1.95 16.83 2.21
CA ALA A 66 -0.87 17.80 2.35
C ALA A 66 0.11 17.65 1.18
N PRO A 67 0.24 18.63 0.26
CA PRO A 67 1.30 18.60 -0.73
C PRO A 67 2.64 18.61 0.01
N GLY A 68 3.43 17.55 -0.17
CA GLY A 68 4.77 17.41 0.42
C GLY A 68 4.85 16.69 1.76
N LYS A 69 3.75 16.13 2.31
CA LYS A 69 3.84 15.18 3.44
C LYS A 69 4.04 13.77 2.91
N ASP A 70 5.05 13.10 3.46
CA ASP A 70 5.36 11.69 3.26
C ASP A 70 4.08 10.84 3.27
N ILE A 71 3.73 10.29 2.13
CA ILE A 71 2.59 9.38 1.96
C ILE A 71 2.92 8.00 2.57
N MET A 72 4.15 7.84 3.05
CA MET A 72 4.65 6.59 3.61
C MET A 72 4.03 6.32 4.98
N PRO A 73 3.26 5.24 5.15
CA PRO A 73 2.68 4.86 6.43
C PRO A 73 3.76 4.63 7.49
N SER A 74 3.45 4.92 8.77
CA SER A 74 4.39 4.76 9.88
C SER A 74 5.00 3.36 9.93
N HIS A 75 4.19 2.31 9.81
CA HIS A 75 4.65 0.92 9.79
C HIS A 75 5.54 0.58 8.58
N TYR A 76 5.30 1.18 7.43
CA TYR A 76 6.18 0.99 6.29
C TYR A 76 7.55 1.65 6.54
N ARG A 77 7.55 2.86 7.10
CA ARG A 77 8.75 3.60 7.48
C ARG A 77 9.55 2.87 8.57
N GLU A 78 8.89 2.34 9.59
CA GLU A 78 9.52 1.50 10.60
C GLU A 78 10.21 0.29 9.97
N ARG A 79 9.51 -0.46 9.12
CA ARG A 79 10.08 -1.61 8.39
C ARG A 79 11.23 -1.19 7.47
N MET A 80 11.16 -0.02 6.85
CA MET A 80 12.24 0.50 6.01
C MET A 80 13.55 0.59 6.79
N ASN A 81 13.49 1.03 8.04
CA ASN A 81 14.65 1.26 8.89
C ASN A 81 15.18 0.00 9.62
N ILE A 82 14.43 -1.10 9.61
CA ILE A 82 14.88 -2.37 10.21
C ILE A 82 15.87 -3.04 9.25
N ASP A 83 17.02 -3.45 9.77
CA ASP A 83 18.05 -4.21 9.04
C ASP A 83 18.43 -3.63 7.68
N MET A 84 18.59 -2.32 7.59
CA MET A 84 18.96 -1.61 6.35
C MET A 84 20.20 -2.22 5.66
N PRO A 85 21.31 -2.55 6.37
CA PRO A 85 22.47 -3.15 5.72
C PRO A 85 22.16 -4.49 5.05
N ALA A 86 21.32 -5.33 5.66
CA ALA A 86 20.91 -6.61 5.07
C ALA A 86 20.05 -6.39 3.81
N LYS A 87 19.11 -5.46 3.84
CA LYS A 87 18.29 -5.10 2.67
C LYS A 87 19.12 -4.56 1.52
N GLU A 88 20.09 -3.70 1.81
CA GLU A 88 21.02 -3.21 0.80
C GLU A 88 21.89 -4.32 0.23
N ALA A 89 22.34 -5.27 1.03
CA ALA A 89 23.12 -6.41 0.55
C ALA A 89 22.28 -7.31 -0.37
N ILE A 90 21.01 -7.58 0.02
CA ILE A 90 20.05 -8.33 -0.81
C ILE A 90 19.80 -7.59 -2.12
N ALA A 91 19.51 -6.28 -2.06
CA ALA A 91 19.25 -5.46 -3.25
C ALA A 91 20.47 -5.44 -4.20
N ARG A 92 21.69 -5.31 -3.68
CA ARG A 92 22.92 -5.40 -4.50
C ARG A 92 23.08 -6.74 -5.18
N LYS A 93 22.73 -7.83 -4.52
CA LYS A 93 22.77 -9.16 -5.12
C LYS A 93 21.68 -9.30 -6.18
N ALA A 94 20.45 -8.88 -5.89
CA ALA A 94 19.34 -8.90 -6.82
C ALA A 94 19.62 -8.08 -8.08
N LEU A 95 20.27 -6.92 -7.94
CA LEU A 95 20.66 -6.08 -9.08
C LEU A 95 21.56 -6.79 -10.09
N ARG A 96 22.39 -7.74 -9.65
CA ARG A 96 23.27 -8.51 -10.53
C ARG A 96 22.54 -9.58 -11.36
N GLU A 97 21.32 -9.90 -10.96
CA GLU A 97 20.48 -10.86 -11.69
C GLU A 97 19.67 -10.18 -12.82
N ILE A 98 19.73 -8.84 -12.94
CA ILE A 98 18.98 -8.07 -13.93
C ILE A 98 19.86 -7.86 -15.16
N ASN A 99 19.27 -8.00 -16.35
CA ASN A 99 19.91 -7.78 -17.63
C ASN A 99 19.19 -6.68 -18.41
N ASP A 100 19.85 -6.15 -19.42
CA ASP A 100 19.25 -5.21 -20.37
C ASP A 100 18.01 -5.81 -21.03
N GLY A 101 16.95 -5.04 -21.12
CA GLY A 101 15.69 -5.44 -21.75
C GLY A 101 14.77 -6.31 -20.90
N ASP A 102 15.18 -6.68 -19.68
CA ASP A 102 14.33 -7.49 -18.78
C ASP A 102 13.00 -6.80 -18.48
N ILE A 103 11.95 -7.61 -18.40
CA ILE A 103 10.65 -7.24 -17.82
C ILE A 103 10.62 -7.77 -16.39
N ILE A 104 10.69 -6.89 -15.40
CA ILE A 104 10.83 -7.30 -14.00
C ILE A 104 9.62 -6.86 -13.16
N PHE A 105 9.16 -7.76 -12.29
CA PHE A 105 8.16 -7.44 -11.28
C PHE A 105 8.84 -7.08 -9.95
N LEU A 106 8.43 -5.96 -9.38
CA LEU A 106 8.88 -5.43 -8.10
C LEU A 106 7.67 -5.33 -7.16
N ASP A 107 7.67 -6.09 -6.07
CA ASP A 107 6.61 -6.02 -5.06
C ASP A 107 6.68 -4.73 -4.22
N SER A 108 5.71 -4.53 -3.33
CA SER A 108 5.63 -3.37 -2.45
C SER A 108 6.44 -3.49 -1.15
N SER A 109 7.33 -4.49 -1.03
CA SER A 109 8.12 -4.67 0.18
C SER A 109 9.22 -3.63 0.35
N THR A 110 9.62 -3.40 1.60
CA THR A 110 10.72 -2.48 1.89
C THR A 110 12.06 -3.00 1.38
N THR A 111 12.26 -4.31 1.27
CA THR A 111 13.49 -4.91 0.73
C THR A 111 13.59 -4.67 -0.78
N VAL A 112 12.49 -4.87 -1.51
CA VAL A 112 12.45 -4.62 -2.96
C VAL A 112 12.52 -3.12 -3.27
N TYR A 113 12.02 -2.26 -2.38
CA TYR A 113 12.22 -0.82 -2.52
C TYR A 113 13.70 -0.41 -2.54
N TYR A 114 14.58 -1.08 -1.76
CA TYR A 114 16.04 -0.85 -1.85
C TYR A 114 16.60 -1.22 -3.21
N LEU A 115 16.10 -2.29 -3.83
CA LEU A 115 16.45 -2.64 -5.22
C LEU A 115 15.97 -1.55 -6.20
N ALA A 116 14.73 -1.11 -6.07
CA ALA A 116 14.17 -0.03 -6.89
C ALA A 116 15.02 1.25 -6.78
N HIS A 117 15.46 1.61 -5.58
CA HIS A 117 16.33 2.77 -5.36
C HIS A 117 17.73 2.62 -6.01
N MET A 118 18.25 1.40 -6.08
CA MET A 118 19.50 1.13 -6.82
C MET A 118 19.29 1.20 -8.34
N LEU A 119 18.12 0.76 -8.82
CA LEU A 119 17.76 0.86 -10.24
C LEU A 119 17.65 2.30 -10.73
N GLN A 120 17.27 3.26 -9.88
CA GLN A 120 17.28 4.68 -10.23
C GLN A 120 18.68 5.19 -10.63
N LYS A 121 19.74 4.55 -10.15
CA LYS A 121 21.14 4.90 -10.38
C LYS A 121 21.85 3.95 -11.33
N SER A 122 21.13 2.99 -11.90
CA SER A 122 21.69 2.01 -12.83
C SER A 122 21.60 2.49 -14.28
N SER A 123 22.28 1.81 -15.17
CA SER A 123 22.39 2.17 -16.59
C SER A 123 21.93 1.03 -17.51
N PHE A 124 21.04 0.17 -17.05
CA PHE A 124 20.47 -0.87 -17.91
C PHE A 124 19.74 -0.25 -19.13
N ALA A 125 19.74 -0.97 -20.22
CA ALA A 125 19.00 -0.56 -21.40
C ALA A 125 17.58 -1.15 -21.38
N ASN A 126 16.58 -0.29 -21.61
CA ASN A 126 15.18 -0.70 -21.90
C ASN A 126 14.53 -1.63 -20.87
N LEU A 127 14.73 -1.42 -19.56
CA LEU A 127 14.01 -2.18 -18.55
C LEU A 127 12.52 -1.83 -18.54
N THR A 128 11.69 -2.85 -18.36
CA THR A 128 10.28 -2.66 -18.02
C THR A 128 10.05 -3.04 -16.56
N LEU A 129 9.62 -2.09 -15.75
CA LEU A 129 9.28 -2.29 -14.34
C LEU A 129 7.78 -2.48 -14.21
N ILE A 130 7.36 -3.63 -13.70
CA ILE A 130 5.97 -3.90 -13.32
C ILE A 130 5.91 -3.82 -11.81
N THR A 131 4.99 -3.06 -11.24
CA THR A 131 4.87 -2.95 -9.79
C THR A 131 3.47 -2.64 -9.32
N ASN A 132 3.13 -3.12 -8.13
CA ASN A 132 1.96 -2.71 -7.37
C ASN A 132 2.31 -1.71 -6.25
N SER A 133 3.57 -1.32 -6.12
CA SER A 133 4.06 -0.42 -5.07
C SER A 133 3.79 1.04 -5.40
N VAL A 134 3.03 1.72 -4.55
CA VAL A 134 2.74 3.16 -4.73
C VAL A 134 4.00 4.00 -4.62
N LEU A 135 4.95 3.65 -3.75
CA LEU A 135 6.23 4.38 -3.65
C LEU A 135 7.05 4.30 -4.93
N ILE A 136 7.18 3.10 -5.51
CA ILE A 136 7.94 2.94 -6.76
C ILE A 136 7.28 3.72 -7.90
N ILE A 137 5.93 3.68 -7.97
CA ILE A 137 5.17 4.45 -8.96
C ILE A 137 5.42 5.95 -8.79
N GLN A 138 5.36 6.47 -7.58
CA GLN A 138 5.56 7.89 -7.29
C GLN A 138 6.97 8.38 -7.62
N GLU A 139 7.96 7.53 -7.36
CA GLU A 139 9.37 7.85 -7.59
C GLU A 139 9.84 7.54 -9.01
N PHE A 140 8.97 7.06 -9.89
CA PHE A 140 9.37 6.63 -11.23
C PHE A 140 10.02 7.75 -12.06
N THR A 141 9.68 8.99 -11.81
CA THR A 141 10.34 10.15 -12.44
C THR A 141 11.85 10.27 -12.16
N ASN A 142 12.34 9.56 -11.14
CA ASN A 142 13.76 9.51 -10.77
C ASN A 142 14.53 8.37 -11.49
N PHE A 143 13.83 7.50 -12.22
CA PHE A 143 14.45 6.40 -12.96
C PHE A 143 15.00 6.88 -14.31
N PRO A 144 15.93 6.12 -14.91
CA PRO A 144 16.41 6.43 -16.26
C PRO A 144 15.29 6.56 -17.28
N ALA A 145 15.38 7.53 -18.17
CA ALA A 145 14.32 7.86 -19.13
C ALA A 145 13.99 6.72 -20.14
N ASN A 146 14.88 5.74 -20.28
CA ASN A 146 14.69 4.57 -21.13
C ASN A 146 14.04 3.38 -20.40
N TYR A 147 13.57 3.58 -19.16
CA TYR A 147 12.79 2.57 -18.44
C TYR A 147 11.31 2.79 -18.67
N PHE A 148 10.56 1.69 -18.68
CA PHE A 148 9.11 1.69 -18.80
C PHE A 148 8.47 1.25 -17.47
N LEU A 149 7.33 1.84 -17.13
CA LEU A 149 6.57 1.47 -15.94
C LEU A 149 5.20 0.93 -16.33
N VAL A 150 4.90 -0.25 -15.81
CA VAL A 150 3.55 -0.82 -15.77
C VAL A 150 3.10 -0.83 -14.31
N ALA A 151 2.20 0.07 -13.97
CA ALA A 151 1.64 0.16 -12.63
C ALA A 151 0.39 -0.72 -12.54
N LEU A 152 0.43 -1.76 -11.69
CA LEU A 152 -0.74 -2.60 -11.45
C LEU A 152 -1.79 -1.81 -10.66
N GLY A 153 -3.03 -1.84 -11.15
CA GLY A 153 -4.17 -1.26 -10.45
C GLY A 153 -4.76 -2.19 -9.40
N GLY A 154 -5.79 -1.73 -8.69
CA GLY A 154 -6.50 -2.56 -7.70
C GLY A 154 -6.98 -1.80 -6.49
N ASN A 155 -7.23 -2.51 -5.39
CA ASN A 155 -7.58 -1.91 -4.11
C ASN A 155 -6.32 -1.39 -3.42
N PHE A 156 -6.29 -0.11 -3.09
CA PHE A 156 -5.14 0.46 -2.38
C PHE A 156 -5.16 0.07 -0.91
N ASP A 157 -4.11 -0.61 -0.47
CA ASP A 157 -3.82 -0.89 0.93
C ASP A 157 -2.79 0.13 1.46
N LEU A 158 -3.24 0.96 2.40
CA LEU A 158 -2.39 2.00 2.97
C LEU A 158 -1.22 1.43 3.80
N GLN A 159 -1.42 0.32 4.52
CA GLN A 159 -0.39 -0.24 5.41
C GLN A 159 0.74 -0.91 4.62
N LEU A 160 0.39 -1.53 3.51
CA LEU A 160 1.35 -2.16 2.59
C LEU A 160 1.88 -1.18 1.54
N ASN A 161 1.25 -0.02 1.41
CA ASN A 161 1.53 0.97 0.37
C ASN A 161 1.48 0.36 -1.04
N ALA A 162 0.44 -0.43 -1.29
CA ALA A 162 0.31 -1.27 -2.47
C ALA A 162 -1.10 -1.32 -3.03
N PHE A 163 -1.20 -1.56 -4.31
CA PHE A 163 -2.44 -2.01 -4.95
C PHE A 163 -2.53 -3.54 -4.88
N LEU A 164 -3.67 -4.05 -4.42
CA LEU A 164 -3.92 -5.47 -4.18
C LEU A 164 -5.28 -5.90 -4.74
N GLY A 165 -5.54 -7.21 -4.63
CA GLY A 165 -6.83 -7.81 -4.95
C GLY A 165 -6.93 -8.37 -6.36
N GLN A 166 -8.13 -8.85 -6.71
CA GLN A 166 -8.38 -9.59 -7.95
C GLN A 166 -8.06 -8.81 -9.23
N ALA A 167 -8.14 -7.47 -9.19
CA ALA A 167 -7.79 -6.65 -10.34
C ALA A 167 -6.29 -6.70 -10.61
N ALA A 168 -5.46 -6.48 -9.58
CA ALA A 168 -4.01 -6.58 -9.68
C ALA A 168 -3.55 -7.98 -10.13
N MET A 169 -4.18 -9.03 -9.57
CA MET A 169 -3.88 -10.41 -9.94
C MET A 169 -4.17 -10.70 -11.41
N ARG A 170 -5.37 -10.28 -11.91
CA ARG A 170 -5.73 -10.48 -13.32
C ARG A 170 -4.80 -9.75 -14.28
N GLU A 171 -4.38 -8.53 -13.93
CA GLU A 171 -3.40 -7.80 -14.75
C GLU A 171 -2.08 -8.57 -14.79
N LEU A 172 -1.59 -9.04 -13.64
CA LEU A 172 -0.34 -9.78 -13.53
C LEU A 172 -0.34 -11.09 -14.35
N GLU A 173 -1.46 -11.82 -14.37
CA GLU A 173 -1.64 -13.07 -15.12
C GLU A 173 -1.47 -12.89 -16.64
N HIS A 174 -1.66 -11.70 -17.17
CA HIS A 174 -1.56 -11.40 -18.61
C HIS A 174 -0.21 -10.79 -19.02
N LEU A 175 0.68 -10.56 -18.07
CA LEU A 175 1.99 -9.98 -18.31
C LEU A 175 3.07 -11.07 -18.42
N GLN A 176 3.95 -10.93 -19.40
CA GLN A 176 5.16 -11.72 -19.45
C GLN A 176 6.21 -11.07 -18.56
N ILE A 177 6.78 -11.85 -17.66
CA ILE A 177 7.74 -11.36 -16.67
C ILE A 177 8.96 -12.28 -16.70
N ASP A 178 10.13 -11.69 -16.94
CA ASP A 178 11.38 -12.43 -16.95
C ASP A 178 11.86 -12.75 -15.54
N LYS A 179 11.71 -11.79 -14.61
CA LYS A 179 12.16 -11.94 -13.22
C LYS A 179 11.20 -11.26 -12.26
N SER A 180 10.92 -11.92 -11.13
CA SER A 180 10.08 -11.37 -10.05
C SER A 180 10.91 -11.22 -8.79
N PHE A 181 10.91 -10.01 -8.22
CA PHE A 181 11.52 -9.70 -6.94
C PHE A 181 10.40 -9.51 -5.92
N ILE A 182 10.28 -10.49 -5.05
CA ILE A 182 9.25 -10.53 -4.01
C ILE A 182 9.90 -10.78 -2.65
N SER A 183 9.30 -10.26 -1.60
CA SER A 183 9.74 -10.47 -0.23
C SER A 183 8.67 -11.21 0.56
N GLY A 184 9.10 -12.02 1.52
CA GLY A 184 8.24 -12.72 2.45
C GLY A 184 8.61 -12.41 3.90
N VAL A 185 7.73 -12.77 4.81
CA VAL A 185 7.98 -12.68 6.27
C VAL A 185 8.79 -13.86 6.76
N GLY A 186 8.73 -14.97 6.03
CA GLY A 186 9.48 -16.18 6.32
C GLY A 186 9.54 -17.10 5.11
N ILE A 187 10.51 -18.00 5.12
CA ILE A 187 10.71 -19.04 4.11
C ILE A 187 10.80 -20.37 4.85
N THR A 188 10.07 -21.37 4.39
CA THR A 188 10.16 -22.75 4.85
C THR A 188 10.34 -23.68 3.65
N GLU A 189 10.53 -24.97 3.89
CA GLU A 189 10.56 -25.99 2.82
C GLU A 189 9.26 -26.03 2.01
N SER A 190 8.12 -25.60 2.58
CA SER A 190 6.82 -25.56 1.90
C SER A 190 6.55 -24.28 1.12
N GLY A 191 7.39 -23.25 1.23
CA GLY A 191 7.24 -22.01 0.46
C GLY A 191 7.58 -20.73 1.21
N VAL A 192 7.22 -19.63 0.58
CA VAL A 192 7.38 -18.26 1.11
C VAL A 192 6.07 -17.83 1.76
N PHE A 193 6.15 -17.31 2.98
CA PHE A 193 4.99 -16.78 3.71
C PHE A 193 4.94 -15.26 3.60
N SER A 194 3.75 -14.73 3.36
CA SER A 194 3.45 -13.30 3.44
C SER A 194 2.62 -13.00 4.71
N ARG A 195 2.45 -11.71 5.03
CA ARG A 195 1.71 -11.28 6.23
C ARG A 195 0.19 -11.37 6.11
N HIS A 196 -0.32 -11.63 4.91
CA HIS A 196 -1.74 -11.60 4.60
C HIS A 196 -2.12 -12.91 3.89
N GLU A 197 -2.32 -13.90 4.70
CA GLU A 197 -3.18 -15.05 4.43
C GLU A 197 -4.43 -14.94 5.31
#